data_84ec513e2b83e26de7b505604ea39026
#
_entry.id   84ec513e2b83e26de7b505604ea39026
#
_cell.length_a   1.000
_cell.length_b   1.000
_cell.length_c   1.000
_cell.angle_alpha   90.00
_cell.angle_beta   90.00
_cell.angle_gamma   90.00
#
_symmetry.space_group_name_H-M   'P 1'
#
loop_
_entity.id
_entity.type
_entity.pdbx_description
1 polymer ?
#
loop_
_entity_poly.entity_id
_entity_poly.type
_entity_poly.pdbx_seq_one_letter_code
_entity_poly.pdbx_strand_id
1 'polypeptide(L)'
;MYMHYILESIFVGAYSLIIFLILSHFLQDYIKLLFLTGIFKHFLGYFLQIHRYYCNHGYACKVSPSTHVYSGILTARSNITLLVFESILEGFAFLVFGLLLRHVFTQILGIYNIHNKKEENIIMIFLLGVSFHLVAEFTGIHTYFCKERCTV
;
A
#
# COMPACT_ATOMS: atom_id res chain seq x y z
N MET A 1 18.08 -1.28 -12.41
CA MET A 1 17.59 -1.96 -11.20
C MET A 1 16.65 -1.10 -10.38
N TYR A 2 16.99 0.13 -9.98
CA TYR A 2 16.15 1.02 -9.16
C TYR A 2 14.87 1.52 -9.83
N MET A 3 14.82 1.61 -11.16
CA MET A 3 13.69 2.17 -11.90
C MET A 3 12.38 1.37 -11.73
N HIS A 4 12.46 0.06 -11.55
CA HIS A 4 11.27 -0.78 -11.31
C HIS A 4 10.63 -0.51 -9.96
N TYR A 5 11.44 -0.39 -8.90
CA TYR A 5 10.93 -0.04 -7.56
C TYR A 5 10.21 1.31 -7.54
N ILE A 6 10.78 2.30 -8.27
CA ILE A 6 10.19 3.64 -8.36
C ILE A 6 8.83 3.58 -9.08
N LEU A 7 8.74 2.86 -10.18
CA LEU A 7 7.48 2.73 -10.94
C LEU A 7 6.41 2.00 -10.13
N GLU A 8 6.77 0.91 -9.46
CA GLU A 8 5.87 0.18 -8.57
C GLU A 8 5.39 1.07 -7.41
N SER A 9 6.30 1.84 -6.81
CA SER A 9 5.96 2.77 -5.73
C SER A 9 5.01 3.88 -6.19
N ILE A 10 5.25 4.45 -7.37
CA ILE A 10 4.37 5.47 -7.96
C ILE A 10 2.97 4.90 -8.20
N PHE A 11 2.89 3.67 -8.73
CA PHE A 11 1.62 2.99 -8.92
C PHE A 11 0.86 2.81 -7.59
N VAL A 12 1.56 2.35 -6.55
CA VAL A 12 0.96 2.17 -5.22
C VAL A 12 0.54 3.52 -4.61
N GLY A 13 1.33 4.58 -4.82
CA GLY A 13 0.96 5.93 -4.41
C GLY A 13 -0.32 6.43 -5.09
N ALA A 14 -0.39 6.27 -6.42
CA ALA A 14 -1.57 6.66 -7.20
C ALA A 14 -2.81 5.84 -6.80
N TYR A 15 -2.65 4.52 -6.61
CA TYR A 15 -3.72 3.63 -6.17
C TYR A 15 -4.25 4.03 -4.79
N SER A 16 -3.36 4.30 -3.83
CA SER A 16 -3.72 4.76 -2.49
C SER A 16 -4.48 6.10 -2.53
N LEU A 17 -4.03 7.01 -3.39
CA LEU A 17 -4.67 8.31 -3.59
C LEU A 17 -6.09 8.17 -4.14
N ILE A 18 -6.32 7.32 -5.13
CA ILE A 18 -7.65 7.08 -5.71
C ILE A 18 -8.61 6.59 -4.62
N ILE A 19 -8.20 5.62 -3.81
CA ILE A 19 -9.04 5.12 -2.71
C ILE A 19 -9.35 6.22 -1.71
N PHE A 20 -8.32 6.98 -1.31
CA PHE A 20 -8.50 8.11 -0.39
C PHE A 20 -9.48 9.14 -0.93
N LEU A 21 -9.39 9.51 -2.20
CA LEU A 21 -10.30 10.47 -2.82
C LEU A 21 -11.74 9.97 -2.83
N ILE A 22 -11.96 8.69 -3.12
CA ILE A 22 -13.30 8.09 -3.06
C ILE A 22 -13.84 8.15 -1.63
N LEU A 23 -13.06 7.73 -0.63
CA LEU A 23 -13.48 7.71 0.76
C LEU A 23 -13.70 9.13 1.32
N SER A 24 -12.94 10.12 0.85
CA SER A 24 -13.06 11.51 1.30
C SER A 24 -14.39 12.17 0.95
N HIS A 25 -15.16 11.60 0.01
CA HIS A 25 -16.53 12.05 -0.26
C HIS A 25 -17.52 11.69 0.85
N PHE A 26 -17.21 10.62 1.60
CA PHE A 26 -18.11 10.09 2.63
C PHE A 26 -17.62 10.40 4.04
N LEU A 27 -16.32 10.64 4.20
CA LEU A 27 -15.67 10.80 5.50
C LEU A 27 -14.85 12.09 5.52
N GLN A 28 -15.00 12.86 6.61
CA GLN A 28 -14.24 14.10 6.81
C GLN A 28 -13.12 13.95 7.85
N ASP A 29 -13.19 12.92 8.69
CA ASP A 29 -12.21 12.65 9.72
C ASP A 29 -10.94 12.05 9.10
N TYR A 30 -9.84 12.78 9.17
CA TYR A 30 -8.57 12.41 8.57
C TYR A 30 -7.98 11.09 9.13
N ILE A 31 -8.15 10.85 10.44
CA ILE A 31 -7.67 9.62 11.09
C ILE A 31 -8.41 8.40 10.55
N LYS A 32 -9.72 8.50 10.47
CA LYS A 32 -10.56 7.44 9.89
C LYS A 32 -10.27 7.23 8.41
N LEU A 33 -10.04 8.32 7.67
CA LEU A 33 -9.65 8.25 6.25
C LEU A 33 -8.35 7.50 6.04
N LEU A 34 -7.30 7.80 6.83
CA LEU A 34 -6.02 7.10 6.75
C LEU A 34 -6.20 5.60 7.02
N PHE A 35 -6.86 5.28 8.12
CA PHE A 35 -7.07 3.88 8.54
C PHE A 35 -7.85 3.08 7.48
N LEU A 36 -8.98 3.64 7.01
CA LEU A 36 -9.80 2.97 6.01
C LEU A 36 -9.13 2.92 4.63
N THR A 37 -8.32 3.91 4.28
CA THR A 37 -7.55 3.86 3.02
C THR A 37 -6.60 2.66 3.03
N GLY A 38 -5.90 2.40 4.14
CA GLY A 38 -5.04 1.22 4.27
C GLY A 38 -5.82 -0.09 4.17
N ILE A 39 -6.95 -0.20 4.89
CA ILE A 39 -7.82 -1.38 4.82
C ILE A 39 -8.30 -1.64 3.39
N PHE A 40 -8.90 -0.64 2.76
CA PHE A 40 -9.47 -0.79 1.42
C PHE A 40 -8.39 -1.00 0.36
N LYS A 41 -7.21 -0.40 0.52
CA LYS A 41 -6.08 -0.62 -0.36
C LYS A 41 -5.70 -2.12 -0.40
N HIS A 42 -5.56 -2.76 0.74
CA HIS A 42 -5.23 -4.18 0.81
C HIS A 42 -6.38 -5.06 0.30
N PHE A 43 -7.58 -4.81 0.79
CA PHE A 43 -8.77 -5.56 0.44
C PHE A 43 -9.09 -5.50 -1.06
N LEU A 44 -9.16 -4.29 -1.63
CA LEU A 44 -9.40 -4.11 -3.07
C LEU A 44 -8.23 -4.64 -3.91
N GLY A 45 -6.99 -4.52 -3.43
CA GLY A 45 -5.82 -5.11 -4.07
C GLY A 45 -5.97 -6.61 -4.30
N TYR A 46 -6.59 -7.31 -3.34
CA TYR A 46 -6.92 -8.72 -3.48
C TYR A 46 -8.02 -8.96 -4.55
N PHE A 47 -9.15 -8.24 -4.48
CA PHE A 47 -10.26 -8.40 -5.41
C PHE A 47 -9.92 -8.00 -6.84
N LEU A 48 -9.15 -6.93 -7.02
CA LEU A 48 -8.68 -6.46 -8.33
C LEU A 48 -7.50 -7.28 -8.86
N GLN A 49 -7.12 -8.35 -8.16
CA GLN A 49 -5.99 -9.23 -8.52
C GLN A 49 -4.64 -8.50 -8.64
N ILE A 50 -4.49 -7.35 -8.00
CA ILE A 50 -3.23 -6.61 -7.97
C ILE A 50 -2.14 -7.45 -7.29
N HIS A 51 -2.48 -8.19 -6.24
CA HIS A 51 -1.57 -9.12 -5.57
C HIS A 51 -1.08 -10.22 -6.53
N ARG A 52 -1.97 -10.77 -7.35
CA ARG A 52 -1.60 -11.75 -8.37
C ARG A 52 -0.70 -11.16 -9.45
N TYR A 53 -1.02 -9.95 -9.89
CA TYR A 53 -0.15 -9.22 -10.84
C TYR A 53 1.24 -9.00 -10.24
N TYR A 54 1.31 -8.60 -8.95
CA TYR A 54 2.57 -8.39 -8.25
C TYR A 54 3.38 -9.69 -8.10
N CYS A 55 2.74 -10.82 -7.78
CA CYS A 55 3.41 -12.12 -7.75
C CYS A 55 4.10 -12.47 -9.07
N ASN A 56 3.49 -12.13 -10.20
CA ASN A 56 4.02 -12.46 -11.53
C ASN A 56 5.02 -11.42 -12.06
N HIS A 57 4.90 -10.17 -11.68
CA HIS A 57 5.62 -9.06 -12.30
C HIS A 57 6.43 -8.22 -11.30
N GLY A 58 6.11 -8.28 -10.00
CA GLY A 58 6.80 -7.53 -8.95
C GLY A 58 8.28 -7.88 -8.89
N TYR A 59 9.11 -6.85 -8.70
CA TYR A 59 10.56 -7.03 -8.72
C TYR A 59 11.05 -7.93 -7.59
N ALA A 60 10.52 -7.77 -6.37
CA ALA A 60 10.89 -8.62 -5.23
C ALA A 60 10.61 -10.10 -5.49
N CYS A 61 9.49 -10.41 -6.18
CA CYS A 61 9.12 -11.77 -6.51
C CYS A 61 9.99 -12.38 -7.62
N LYS A 62 10.51 -11.56 -8.53
CA LYS A 62 11.46 -11.99 -9.57
C LYS A 62 12.87 -12.29 -9.03
N VAL A 63 13.30 -11.50 -8.05
CA VAL A 63 14.65 -11.64 -7.45
C VAL A 63 14.69 -12.79 -6.45
N SER A 64 13.57 -13.11 -5.83
CA SER A 64 13.42 -14.25 -4.92
C SER A 64 12.40 -15.24 -5.47
N PRO A 65 12.72 -15.94 -6.58
CA PRO A 65 11.75 -16.85 -7.18
C PRO A 65 11.40 -17.94 -6.17
N SER A 66 10.11 -18.01 -5.86
CA SER A 66 9.59 -19.21 -5.22
C SER A 66 9.81 -20.37 -6.20
N THR A 67 10.24 -21.52 -5.71
CA THR A 67 10.47 -22.73 -6.50
C THR A 67 9.19 -23.31 -7.12
N HIS A 68 8.07 -22.64 -6.93
CA HIS A 68 6.77 -23.07 -7.44
C HIS A 68 6.21 -22.05 -8.43
N VAL A 69 6.10 -22.50 -9.68
CA VAL A 69 5.36 -21.80 -10.73
C VAL A 69 3.91 -21.65 -10.27
N TYR A 70 3.40 -20.44 -10.29
CA TYR A 70 1.98 -20.15 -10.04
C TYR A 70 1.12 -20.85 -11.10
N SER A 71 0.77 -22.11 -10.90
CA SER A 71 -0.22 -22.81 -11.71
C SER A 71 -1.60 -22.30 -11.28
N GLY A 72 -2.04 -21.27 -12.02
CA GLY A 72 -3.22 -20.52 -11.71
C GLY A 72 -4.48 -21.36 -11.70
N ILE A 73 -5.10 -21.42 -10.65
CA ILE A 73 -6.55 -21.34 -10.40
C ILE A 73 -6.56 -21.03 -8.91
N LEU A 74 -7.21 -19.97 -8.54
CA LEU A 74 -7.61 -19.70 -7.17
C LEU A 74 -8.24 -20.96 -6.57
N THR A 75 -7.46 -21.88 -6.06
CA THR A 75 -7.90 -22.65 -4.92
C THR A 75 -7.87 -21.70 -3.73
N ALA A 76 -8.67 -20.65 -3.90
CA ALA A 76 -8.91 -19.63 -2.92
C ALA A 76 -9.78 -20.24 -1.81
N ARG A 77 -9.18 -21.09 -1.04
CA ARG A 77 -9.42 -21.11 0.38
C ARG A 77 -8.45 -20.11 1.01
N SER A 78 -8.31 -18.93 0.39
CA SER A 78 -7.79 -17.78 1.10
C SER A 78 -8.75 -17.59 2.27
N ASN A 79 -8.24 -17.91 3.44
CA ASN A 79 -9.01 -17.79 4.66
C ASN A 79 -9.45 -16.32 4.74
N ILE A 80 -10.72 -16.01 4.42
CA ILE A 80 -11.28 -14.64 4.46
C ILE A 80 -10.90 -13.96 5.77
N THR A 81 -10.86 -14.72 6.86
CA THR A 81 -10.41 -14.25 8.16
C THR A 81 -8.99 -13.69 8.13
N LEU A 82 -8.09 -14.34 7.40
CA LEU A 82 -6.71 -13.90 7.28
C LEU A 82 -6.61 -12.63 6.43
N LEU A 83 -7.36 -12.56 5.32
CA LEU A 83 -7.42 -11.36 4.49
C LEU A 83 -7.94 -10.15 5.28
N VAL A 84 -9.01 -10.34 6.06
CA VAL A 84 -9.56 -9.29 6.93
C VAL A 84 -8.53 -8.85 7.97
N PHE A 85 -7.85 -9.79 8.61
CA PHE A 85 -6.82 -9.49 9.61
C PHE A 85 -5.65 -8.71 8.98
N GLU A 86 -5.14 -9.13 7.84
CA GLU A 86 -4.07 -8.44 7.11
C GLU A 86 -4.51 -7.03 6.67
N SER A 87 -5.75 -6.88 6.20
CA SER A 87 -6.30 -5.57 5.85
C SER A 87 -6.37 -4.62 7.04
N ILE A 88 -6.76 -5.13 8.22
CA ILE A 88 -6.80 -4.32 9.45
C ILE A 88 -5.37 -3.93 9.88
N LEU A 89 -4.41 -4.84 9.82
CA LEU A 89 -3.00 -4.54 10.12
C LEU A 89 -2.44 -3.48 9.17
N GLU A 90 -2.76 -3.59 7.87
CA GLU A 90 -2.34 -2.57 6.89
C GLU A 90 -3.00 -1.22 7.16
N GLY A 91 -4.27 -1.20 7.60
CA GLY A 91 -4.96 0.00 8.05
C GLY A 91 -4.22 0.69 9.21
N PHE A 92 -3.82 -0.06 10.23
CA PHE A 92 -3.03 0.47 11.34
C PHE A 92 -1.65 0.95 10.90
N ALA A 93 -0.96 0.19 10.07
CA ALA A 93 0.34 0.58 9.56
C ALA A 93 0.23 1.87 8.73
N PHE A 94 -0.77 1.98 7.87
CA PHE A 94 -1.02 3.16 7.05
C PHE A 94 -1.35 4.40 7.90
N LEU A 95 -2.11 4.21 8.98
CA LEU A 95 -2.40 5.26 9.96
C LEU A 95 -1.13 5.75 10.66
N VAL A 96 -0.33 4.84 11.21
CA VAL A 96 0.90 5.19 11.95
C VAL A 96 1.90 5.90 11.03
N PHE A 97 2.17 5.34 9.86
CA PHE A 97 3.06 5.95 8.87
C PHE A 97 2.54 7.30 8.36
N GLY A 98 1.23 7.43 8.15
CA GLY A 98 0.61 8.68 7.72
C GLY A 98 0.75 9.79 8.74
N LEU A 99 0.56 9.48 10.02
CA LEU A 99 0.75 10.45 11.11
C LEU A 99 2.23 10.82 11.28
N LEU A 100 3.15 9.87 11.19
CA LEU A 100 4.59 10.12 11.22
C LEU A 100 5.04 11.00 10.05
N LEU A 101 4.61 10.67 8.84
CA LEU A 101 4.95 11.42 7.65
C LEU A 101 4.44 12.86 7.75
N ARG A 102 3.20 13.04 8.19
CA ARG A 102 2.61 14.37 8.44
C ARG A 102 3.43 15.15 9.47
N HIS A 103 3.82 14.50 10.57
CA HIS A 103 4.66 15.15 11.59
C HIS A 103 6.00 15.62 11.01
N VAL A 104 6.67 14.75 10.23
CA VAL A 104 7.94 15.10 9.57
C VAL A 104 7.77 16.28 8.61
N PHE A 105 6.74 16.27 7.78
CA PHE A 105 6.50 17.35 6.83
C PHE A 105 6.20 18.69 7.52
N THR A 106 5.41 18.67 8.59
CA THR A 106 5.07 19.89 9.33
C THR A 106 6.23 20.43 10.12
N GLN A 107 7.03 19.59 10.77
CA GLN A 107 8.10 20.03 11.69
C GLN A 107 9.43 20.29 10.97
N ILE A 108 9.79 19.46 9.97
CA ILE A 108 11.12 19.52 9.36
C ILE A 108 11.13 20.40 8.10
N LEU A 109 10.09 20.32 7.28
CA LEU A 109 10.07 21.01 6.00
C LEU A 109 9.35 22.37 6.04
N GLY A 110 8.72 22.71 7.17
CA GLY A 110 8.01 23.98 7.31
C GLY A 110 6.87 24.17 6.29
N ILE A 111 6.42 23.11 5.65
CA ILE A 111 5.40 23.12 4.58
C ILE A 111 4.00 23.35 5.17
N TYR A 112 3.93 24.12 6.25
CA TYR A 112 2.65 24.46 6.90
C TYR A 112 1.85 25.54 6.16
N ASN A 113 2.36 26.05 5.04
CA ASN A 113 1.77 27.18 4.32
C ASN A 113 1.19 26.81 2.95
N ILE A 114 0.85 25.55 2.72
CA ILE A 114 0.01 25.26 1.56
C ILE A 114 -1.39 25.78 1.89
N HIS A 115 -1.81 26.82 1.22
CA HIS A 115 -3.06 27.57 1.45
C HIS A 115 -4.33 26.70 1.37
N ASN A 116 -4.19 25.42 1.01
CA ASN A 116 -5.31 24.52 0.80
C ASN A 116 -5.06 23.15 1.48
N LYS A 117 -5.69 22.93 2.63
CA LYS A 117 -5.63 21.65 3.37
C LYS A 117 -5.97 20.42 2.51
N LYS A 118 -6.78 20.59 1.47
CA LYS A 118 -7.16 19.49 0.59
C LYS A 118 -6.00 19.08 -0.31
N GLU A 119 -5.26 20.03 -0.85
CA GLU A 119 -4.09 19.75 -1.69
C GLU A 119 -2.95 19.15 -0.87
N GLU A 120 -2.74 19.63 0.35
CA GLU A 120 -1.79 19.02 1.30
C GLU A 120 -2.09 17.55 1.52
N ASN A 121 -3.34 17.20 1.81
CA ASN A 121 -3.74 15.81 2.03
C ASN A 121 -3.53 14.94 0.79
N ILE A 122 -3.78 15.45 -0.42
CA ILE A 122 -3.57 14.72 -1.68
C ILE A 122 -2.09 14.36 -1.85
N ILE A 123 -1.20 15.34 -1.70
CA ILE A 123 0.25 15.11 -1.82
C ILE A 123 0.73 14.14 -0.74
N MET A 124 0.28 14.33 0.49
CA MET A 124 0.65 13.48 1.62
C MET A 124 0.25 12.02 1.42
N ILE A 125 -0.96 11.76 0.95
CA ILE A 125 -1.43 10.39 0.71
C ILE A 125 -0.67 9.71 -0.44
N PHE A 126 -0.40 10.44 -1.51
CA PHE A 126 0.42 9.92 -2.60
C PHE A 126 1.82 9.54 -2.10
N LEU A 127 2.49 10.46 -1.39
CA LEU A 127 3.82 10.21 -0.82
C LEU A 127 3.80 9.10 0.24
N LEU A 128 2.72 8.99 1.01
CA LEU A 128 2.54 7.90 1.96
C LEU A 128 2.51 6.55 1.25
N GLY A 129 1.73 6.42 0.19
CA GLY A 129 1.67 5.17 -0.59
C GLY A 129 3.02 4.81 -1.22
N VAL A 130 3.73 5.80 -1.78
CA VAL A 130 5.08 5.63 -2.33
C VAL A 130 6.07 5.16 -1.26
N SER A 131 6.13 5.89 -0.13
CA SER A 131 7.07 5.59 0.96
C SER A 131 6.77 4.24 1.61
N PHE A 132 5.51 3.93 1.81
CA PHE A 132 5.08 2.66 2.39
C PHE A 132 5.54 1.47 1.54
N HIS A 133 5.38 1.57 0.21
CA HIS A 133 5.85 0.54 -0.71
C HIS A 133 7.39 0.40 -0.67
N LEU A 134 8.11 1.52 -0.70
CA LEU A 134 9.58 1.51 -0.62
C LEU A 134 10.08 0.89 0.69
N VAL A 135 9.46 1.25 1.83
CA VAL A 135 9.81 0.65 3.13
C VAL A 135 9.57 -0.85 3.11
N ALA A 136 8.46 -1.32 2.54
CA ALA A 136 8.16 -2.75 2.43
C ALA A 136 9.19 -3.50 1.55
N GLU A 137 9.70 -2.85 0.49
CA GLU A 137 10.79 -3.40 -0.34
C GLU A 137 12.11 -3.48 0.44
N PHE A 138 12.54 -2.39 1.07
CA PHE A 138 13.82 -2.33 1.77
C PHE A 138 13.86 -3.16 3.05
N THR A 139 12.74 -3.35 3.72
CA THR A 139 12.65 -4.21 4.92
C THR A 139 12.49 -5.69 4.60
N GLY A 140 12.32 -6.05 3.34
CA GLY A 140 12.12 -7.43 2.91
C GLY A 140 10.70 -7.98 3.14
N ILE A 141 9.73 -7.13 3.50
CA ILE A 141 8.31 -7.52 3.66
C ILE A 141 7.77 -8.07 2.34
N HIS A 142 8.09 -7.43 1.21
CA HIS A 142 7.68 -7.92 -0.10
C HIS A 142 8.35 -9.25 -0.46
N THR A 143 9.61 -9.45 -0.11
CA THR A 143 10.30 -10.73 -0.29
C THR A 143 9.64 -11.84 0.52
N TYR A 144 9.24 -11.54 1.77
CA TYR A 144 8.47 -12.47 2.60
C TYR A 144 7.11 -12.78 1.97
N PHE A 145 6.37 -11.74 1.53
CA PHE A 145 5.12 -11.89 0.82
C PHE A 145 5.24 -12.80 -0.40
N CYS A 146 6.27 -12.59 -1.24
CA CYS A 146 6.51 -13.41 -2.42
C CYS A 146 6.73 -14.89 -2.08
N LYS A 147 7.44 -15.18 -0.99
CA LYS A 147 7.68 -16.55 -0.53
C LYS A 147 6.44 -17.22 0.01
N GLU A 148 5.67 -16.51 0.83
CA GLU A 148 4.56 -17.12 1.59
C GLU A 148 3.22 -17.07 0.85
N ARG A 149 3.01 -16.07 -0.01
CA ARG A 149 1.71 -15.82 -0.66
C ARG A 149 1.69 -16.11 -2.15
N CYS A 150 2.84 -16.05 -2.81
CA CYS A 150 2.93 -16.34 -4.24
C CYS A 150 3.23 -17.83 -4.53
N THR A 151 3.35 -18.67 -3.52
CA THR A 151 3.74 -20.09 -3.61
C THR A 151 2.55 -21.06 -3.64
N VAL A 152 1.39 -20.64 -4.08
CA VAL A 152 0.23 -21.54 -4.19
C VAL A 152 -0.11 -21.86 -5.64
#